data_86593566d1358fc2627bc9cac02ad87c
#
_entry.id   86593566d1358fc2627bc9cac02ad87c
#
_cell.length_a   1.000
_cell.length_b   1.000
_cell.length_c   1.000
_cell.angle_alpha   90.00
_cell.angle_beta   90.00
_cell.angle_gamma   90.00
#
_symmetry.space_group_name_H-M   'P 1'
#
loop_
_entity.id
_entity.type
_entity.pdbx_description
1 polymer ?
#
loop_
_entity_poly.entity_id
_entity_poly.type
_entity_poly.pdbx_seq_one_letter_code
_entity_poly.pdbx_strand_id
1 'polypeptide(L)'
;MRFDTKIAVVLRDDLAAWQKANVTAFLVSGIAGTVPGLVGEPYRDASGNEYLPMFVQPVLVYQADAPALRRAYGRALGRDVSMAIYTADLFETGHDEANRAAVAGVASDELDLVGIAFRAERRIVDKVVDGLRFHA
;
A
#
# COMPACT_ATOMS: atom_id res chain seq x y z
N MET A 1 -6.50 -16.23 -14.31
CA MET A 1 -5.70 -15.29 -15.13
C MET A 1 -4.46 -14.87 -14.38
N ARG A 2 -3.33 -14.82 -15.07
CA ARG A 2 -2.08 -14.37 -14.46
C ARG A 2 -1.78 -12.94 -14.90
N PHE A 3 -1.45 -12.07 -13.95
CA PHE A 3 -1.10 -10.68 -14.23
C PHE A 3 0.43 -10.52 -14.29
N ASP A 4 0.89 -9.63 -15.15
CA ASP A 4 2.32 -9.29 -15.27
C ASP A 4 2.81 -8.42 -14.11
N THR A 5 1.87 -7.82 -13.39
CA THR A 5 2.13 -6.95 -12.25
C THR A 5 1.58 -7.55 -10.98
N LYS A 6 2.09 -7.05 -9.85
CA LYS A 6 1.55 -7.36 -8.51
C LYS A 6 1.25 -6.07 -7.78
N ILE A 7 0.19 -6.07 -6.98
CA ILE A 7 -0.08 -5.03 -5.99
C ILE A 7 0.34 -5.60 -4.63
N ALA A 8 1.21 -4.91 -3.94
CA ALA A 8 1.69 -5.32 -2.63
C ALA A 8 1.46 -4.23 -1.59
N VAL A 9 1.05 -4.64 -0.40
CA VAL A 9 0.95 -3.80 0.78
C VAL A 9 1.86 -4.42 1.83
N VAL A 10 2.73 -3.62 2.44
CA VAL A 10 3.60 -4.07 3.53
C VAL A 10 3.23 -3.27 4.77
N LEU A 11 2.80 -3.96 5.82
CA LEU A 11 2.37 -3.33 7.08
C LEU A 11 3.34 -3.67 8.20
N ARG A 12 3.61 -2.69 9.05
CA ARG A 12 4.38 -2.94 10.27
C ARG A 12 3.55 -3.80 11.21
N ASP A 13 4.17 -4.83 11.76
CA ASP A 13 3.48 -5.90 12.50
C ASP A 13 2.96 -5.50 13.87
N ASP A 14 3.47 -4.39 14.44
CA ASP A 14 3.10 -3.91 15.76
C ASP A 14 1.88 -2.97 15.81
N LEU A 15 1.21 -2.76 14.68
CA LEU A 15 0.00 -1.94 14.63
C LEU A 15 -1.21 -2.68 15.20
N ALA A 16 -2.15 -1.92 15.78
CA ALA A 16 -3.46 -2.47 16.14
C ALA A 16 -4.23 -2.88 14.88
N ALA A 17 -5.15 -3.82 15.01
CA ALA A 17 -5.91 -4.34 13.87
C ALA A 17 -6.63 -3.23 13.08
N TRP A 18 -7.29 -2.28 13.78
CA TRP A 18 -7.98 -1.19 13.09
C TRP A 18 -7.01 -0.28 12.33
N GLN A 19 -5.79 -0.09 12.88
CA GLN A 19 -4.76 0.71 12.21
C GLN A 19 -4.30 0.03 10.92
N LYS A 20 -4.09 -1.28 10.95
CA LYS A 20 -3.71 -2.06 9.75
C LYS A 20 -4.77 -1.93 8.66
N ALA A 21 -6.04 -2.04 9.03
CA ALA A 21 -7.15 -1.89 8.08
C ALA A 21 -7.20 -0.48 7.50
N ASN A 22 -7.10 0.54 8.36
CA ASN A 22 -7.14 1.94 7.95
C ASN A 22 -5.95 2.29 7.05
N VAL A 23 -4.74 1.89 7.42
CA VAL A 23 -3.53 2.14 6.64
C VAL A 23 -3.63 1.48 5.25
N THR A 24 -4.10 0.24 5.20
CA THR A 24 -4.28 -0.46 3.92
C THR A 24 -5.25 0.30 3.01
N ALA A 25 -6.39 0.75 3.56
CA ALA A 25 -7.38 1.49 2.77
C ALA A 25 -6.79 2.77 2.18
N PHE A 26 -6.04 3.53 2.97
CA PHE A 26 -5.39 4.76 2.50
C PHE A 26 -4.32 4.47 1.46
N LEU A 27 -3.46 3.48 1.70
CA LEU A 27 -2.36 3.17 0.80
C LEU A 27 -2.86 2.74 -0.59
N VAL A 28 -3.84 1.85 -0.66
CA VAL A 28 -4.32 1.37 -1.95
C VAL A 28 -5.11 2.43 -2.71
N SER A 29 -5.66 3.44 -2.01
CA SER A 29 -6.34 4.55 -2.67
C SER A 29 -5.40 5.32 -3.60
N GLY A 30 -4.13 5.47 -3.22
CA GLY A 30 -3.13 6.11 -4.07
C GLY A 30 -2.86 5.32 -5.35
N ILE A 31 -2.86 4.00 -5.25
CA ILE A 31 -2.67 3.12 -6.42
C ILE A 31 -3.92 3.19 -7.32
N ALA A 32 -5.10 3.04 -6.74
CA ALA A 32 -6.36 3.10 -7.50
C ALA A 32 -6.54 4.43 -8.23
N GLY A 33 -6.13 5.53 -7.58
CA GLY A 33 -6.28 6.87 -8.13
C GLY A 33 -5.28 7.23 -9.22
N THR A 34 -4.20 6.47 -9.38
CA THR A 34 -3.11 6.81 -10.32
C THR A 34 -2.92 5.82 -11.46
N VAL A 35 -3.50 4.62 -11.39
CA VAL A 35 -3.33 3.59 -12.41
C VAL A 35 -4.64 3.41 -13.17
N PRO A 36 -4.74 3.93 -14.42
CA PRO A 36 -5.95 3.75 -15.22
C PRO A 36 -6.25 2.27 -15.49
N GLY A 37 -7.53 1.91 -15.43
CA GLY A 37 -7.97 0.54 -15.73
C GLY A 37 -7.74 -0.48 -14.63
N LEU A 38 -7.20 -0.08 -13.49
CA LEU A 38 -6.96 -0.99 -12.38
C LEU A 38 -8.24 -1.30 -11.59
N VAL A 39 -9.19 -0.40 -11.59
CA VAL A 39 -10.53 -0.61 -11.04
C VAL A 39 -11.45 -1.04 -12.18
N GLY A 40 -12.17 -2.13 -12.00
CA GLY A 40 -12.96 -2.77 -13.05
C GLY A 40 -14.38 -2.23 -13.17
N GLU A 41 -15.29 -3.13 -13.54
CA GLU A 41 -16.70 -2.80 -13.74
C GLU A 41 -17.47 -2.92 -12.41
N PRO A 42 -18.61 -2.20 -12.30
CA PRO A 42 -19.49 -2.36 -11.14
C PRO A 42 -19.94 -3.81 -10.95
N TYR A 43 -20.18 -4.17 -9.72
CA TYR A 43 -20.72 -5.48 -9.37
C TYR A 43 -22.24 -5.43 -9.35
N ARG A 44 -22.89 -6.53 -9.70
CA ARG A 44 -24.35 -6.63 -9.68
C ARG A 44 -24.76 -7.96 -9.08
N ASP A 45 -25.69 -7.95 -8.13
CA ASP A 45 -26.19 -9.19 -7.55
C ASP A 45 -27.38 -9.75 -8.38
N ALA A 46 -27.89 -10.90 -7.99
CA ALA A 46 -28.97 -11.55 -8.72
C ALA A 46 -30.31 -10.80 -8.62
N SER A 47 -30.44 -9.89 -7.68
CA SER A 47 -31.64 -9.05 -7.51
C SER A 47 -31.56 -7.74 -8.28
N GLY A 48 -30.46 -7.50 -8.97
CA GLY A 48 -30.27 -6.30 -9.78
C GLY A 48 -29.69 -5.09 -9.04
N ASN A 49 -29.28 -5.26 -7.78
CA ASN A 49 -28.60 -4.20 -7.04
C ASN A 49 -27.19 -4.03 -7.57
N GLU A 50 -26.75 -2.79 -7.77
CA GLU A 50 -25.44 -2.47 -8.28
C GLU A 50 -24.53 -1.98 -7.17
N TYR A 51 -23.27 -2.45 -7.21
CA TYR A 51 -22.25 -2.12 -6.21
C TYR A 51 -21.04 -1.53 -6.89
N LEU A 52 -20.22 -0.80 -6.11
CA LEU A 52 -19.03 -0.14 -6.63
C LEU A 52 -18.02 -1.14 -7.20
N PRO A 53 -17.31 -0.74 -8.25
CA PRO A 53 -16.23 -1.56 -8.80
C PRO A 53 -15.04 -1.63 -7.83
N MET A 54 -14.25 -2.68 -7.96
CA MET A 54 -13.05 -2.90 -7.16
C MET A 54 -11.89 -3.26 -8.09
N PHE A 55 -10.70 -3.48 -7.51
CA PHE A 55 -9.53 -3.85 -8.28
C PHE A 55 -9.77 -5.10 -9.14
N VAL A 56 -9.16 -5.10 -10.33
CA VAL A 56 -9.22 -6.26 -11.25
C VAL A 56 -8.23 -7.35 -10.90
N GLN A 57 -7.31 -7.11 -9.97
CA GLN A 57 -6.28 -8.07 -9.55
C GLN A 57 -6.16 -8.11 -8.04
N PRO A 58 -5.61 -9.22 -7.48
CA PRO A 58 -5.46 -9.35 -6.04
C PRO A 58 -4.51 -8.33 -5.43
N VAL A 59 -4.72 -8.06 -4.14
CA VAL A 59 -3.81 -7.27 -3.32
C VAL A 59 -3.10 -8.24 -2.36
N LEU A 60 -1.77 -8.27 -2.42
CA LEU A 60 -0.95 -9.14 -1.58
C LEU A 60 -0.52 -8.34 -0.35
N VAL A 61 -0.85 -8.84 0.84
CA VAL A 61 -0.55 -8.13 2.09
C VAL A 61 0.55 -8.87 2.84
N TYR A 62 1.64 -8.16 3.11
CA TYR A 62 2.81 -8.67 3.84
C TYR A 62 2.90 -8.00 5.19
N GLN A 63 3.55 -8.68 6.14
CA GLN A 63 3.90 -8.10 7.42
C GLN A 63 5.41 -7.96 7.54
N ALA A 64 5.84 -6.96 8.31
CA ALA A 64 7.26 -6.69 8.53
C ALA A 64 7.47 -5.99 9.87
N ASP A 65 8.60 -6.26 10.52
CA ASP A 65 9.02 -5.40 11.62
C ASP A 65 9.55 -4.08 11.04
N ALA A 66 9.85 -3.12 11.90
CA ALA A 66 10.28 -1.79 11.45
C ALA A 66 11.54 -1.84 10.57
N PRO A 67 12.60 -2.59 10.91
CA PRO A 67 13.77 -2.70 10.03
C PRO A 67 13.47 -3.34 8.68
N ALA A 68 12.64 -4.39 8.65
CA ALA A 68 12.27 -5.06 7.40
C ALA A 68 11.43 -4.17 6.50
N LEU A 69 10.50 -3.39 7.08
CA LEU A 69 9.72 -2.40 6.34
C LEU A 69 10.63 -1.32 5.74
N ARG A 70 11.58 -0.84 6.53
CA ARG A 70 12.57 0.14 6.05
C ARG A 70 13.38 -0.42 4.87
N ARG A 71 13.79 -1.68 4.93
CA ARG A 71 14.52 -2.33 3.82
C ARG A 71 13.65 -2.42 2.56
N ALA A 72 12.39 -2.82 2.71
CA ALA A 72 11.46 -2.88 1.58
C ALA A 72 11.28 -1.50 0.93
N TYR A 73 11.09 -0.47 1.75
CA TYR A 73 11.01 0.92 1.30
C TYR A 73 12.26 1.31 0.48
N GLY A 74 13.45 1.04 1.02
CA GLY A 74 14.71 1.38 0.35
C GLY A 74 14.88 0.62 -0.97
N ARG A 75 14.48 -0.65 -1.02
CA ARG A 75 14.52 -1.45 -2.25
C ARG A 75 13.58 -0.90 -3.32
N ALA A 76 12.37 -0.50 -2.92
CA ALA A 76 11.41 0.11 -3.84
C ALA A 76 11.91 1.46 -4.36
N LEU A 77 12.41 2.30 -3.47
CA LEU A 77 12.94 3.61 -3.83
C LEU A 77 14.11 3.49 -4.80
N GLY A 78 15.04 2.57 -4.55
CA GLY A 78 16.21 2.34 -5.40
C GLY A 78 15.87 1.74 -6.77
N ARG A 79 14.67 1.21 -6.96
CA ARG A 79 14.19 0.66 -8.25
C ARG A 79 13.19 1.55 -8.95
N ASP A 80 13.08 2.80 -8.52
CA ASP A 80 12.14 3.79 -9.08
C ASP A 80 10.69 3.31 -9.05
N VAL A 81 10.32 2.54 -8.04
CA VAL A 81 8.93 2.10 -7.85
C VAL A 81 8.14 3.24 -7.22
N SER A 82 7.07 3.65 -7.89
CA SER A 82 6.13 4.61 -7.31
C SER A 82 5.36 3.92 -6.19
N MET A 83 5.37 4.49 -5.00
CA MET A 83 4.71 3.89 -3.85
C MET A 83 3.89 4.90 -3.06
N ALA A 84 2.84 4.39 -2.40
CA ALA A 84 2.15 5.10 -1.34
C ALA A 84 2.83 4.77 -0.02
N ILE A 85 2.94 5.74 0.86
CA ILE A 85 3.51 5.54 2.20
C ILE A 85 2.54 6.04 3.26
N TYR A 86 2.63 5.44 4.45
CA TYR A 86 1.90 5.89 5.62
C TYR A 86 2.86 5.93 6.79
N THR A 87 2.97 7.09 7.42
CA THR A 87 3.84 7.27 8.60
C THR A 87 2.99 7.36 9.87
N ALA A 88 3.62 7.09 11.01
CA ALA A 88 2.93 7.14 12.29
C ALA A 88 2.29 8.51 12.57
N ASP A 89 2.90 9.58 12.08
CA ASP A 89 2.38 10.94 12.25
C ASP A 89 0.98 11.10 11.65
N LEU A 90 0.65 10.35 10.61
CA LEU A 90 -0.63 10.48 9.92
C LEU A 90 -1.82 9.97 10.73
N PHE A 91 -1.59 9.22 11.81
CA PHE A 91 -2.66 8.83 12.74
C PHE A 91 -3.19 10.03 13.53
N GLU A 92 -2.40 11.08 13.64
CA GLU A 92 -2.73 12.27 14.44
C GLU A 92 -3.18 13.47 13.60
N THR A 93 -3.14 13.34 12.28
CA THR A 93 -3.62 14.39 11.39
C THR A 93 -5.12 14.23 11.13
N GLY A 94 -5.77 15.33 10.80
CA GLY A 94 -7.23 15.33 10.59
C GLY A 94 -7.65 15.49 9.13
N HIS A 95 -6.72 15.76 8.21
CA HIS A 95 -7.04 16.01 6.80
C HIS A 95 -5.81 15.86 5.90
N ASP A 96 -6.08 15.78 4.61
CA ASP A 96 -5.10 15.48 3.57
C ASP A 96 -3.95 16.50 3.50
N GLU A 97 -4.24 17.78 3.63
CA GLU A 97 -3.22 18.82 3.61
C GLU A 97 -2.22 18.67 4.77
N ALA A 98 -2.72 18.37 5.97
CA ALA A 98 -1.88 18.10 7.13
C ALA A 98 -1.04 16.82 6.93
N ASN A 99 -1.57 15.82 6.24
CA ASN A 99 -0.82 14.61 5.90
C ASN A 99 0.39 14.95 5.04
N ARG A 100 0.19 15.72 3.99
CA ARG A 100 1.30 16.12 3.11
C ARG A 100 2.34 16.95 3.85
N ALA A 101 1.90 17.86 4.71
CA ALA A 101 2.81 18.69 5.51
C ALA A 101 3.67 17.85 6.46
N ALA A 102 3.07 16.85 7.12
CA ALA A 102 3.78 15.96 8.03
C ALA A 102 4.88 15.17 7.30
N VAL A 103 4.61 14.67 6.11
CA VAL A 103 5.59 13.94 5.32
C VAL A 103 6.66 14.89 4.77
N ALA A 104 6.27 16.05 4.27
CA ALA A 104 7.19 17.03 3.69
C ALA A 104 8.23 17.54 4.69
N GLY A 105 7.93 17.52 5.97
CA GLY A 105 8.81 18.01 7.02
C GLY A 105 9.87 17.00 7.51
N VAL A 106 9.91 15.79 6.96
CA VAL A 106 10.79 14.71 7.44
C VAL A 106 11.62 14.16 6.29
N ALA A 107 12.93 14.01 6.51
CA ALA A 107 13.81 13.41 5.51
C ALA A 107 13.46 11.93 5.33
N SER A 108 13.69 11.40 4.12
CA SER A 108 13.26 10.04 3.77
C SER A 108 13.83 8.96 4.67
N ASP A 109 15.07 9.12 5.14
CA ASP A 109 15.71 8.16 6.06
C ASP A 109 15.22 8.27 7.50
N GLU A 110 14.44 9.30 7.82
CA GLU A 110 13.88 9.53 9.15
C GLU A 110 12.37 9.32 9.22
N LEU A 111 11.72 8.95 8.12
CA LEU A 111 10.29 8.67 8.10
C LEU A 111 9.96 7.51 9.03
N ASP A 112 8.97 7.70 9.90
CA ASP A 112 8.45 6.65 10.78
C ASP A 112 7.39 5.84 10.04
N LEU A 113 7.85 4.96 9.14
CA LEU A 113 6.97 4.18 8.27
C LEU A 113 6.18 3.14 9.05
N VAL A 114 4.87 3.10 8.82
CA VAL A 114 3.99 2.05 9.34
C VAL A 114 3.41 1.18 8.23
N GLY A 115 3.49 1.64 6.99
CA GLY A 115 3.08 0.85 5.84
C GLY A 115 3.51 1.50 4.54
N ILE A 116 3.66 0.66 3.51
CA ILE A 116 3.88 1.09 2.13
C ILE A 116 3.01 0.23 1.22
N ALA A 117 2.67 0.75 0.05
CA ALA A 117 2.00 -0.02 -0.98
C ALA A 117 2.47 0.41 -2.35
N PHE A 118 2.52 -0.53 -3.27
CA PHE A 118 2.99 -0.28 -4.62
C PHE A 118 2.47 -1.33 -5.59
N ARG A 119 2.45 -0.96 -6.86
CA ARG A 119 2.18 -1.86 -7.96
C ARG A 119 3.33 -1.77 -8.93
N ALA A 120 3.89 -2.91 -9.30
CA ALA A 120 5.01 -2.96 -10.23
C ALA A 120 5.03 -4.32 -10.93
N GLU A 121 5.96 -4.47 -11.88
CA GLU A 121 6.23 -5.75 -12.52
C GLU A 121 6.53 -6.82 -11.47
N ARG A 122 6.04 -8.04 -11.71
CA ARG A 122 6.15 -9.16 -10.74
C ARG A 122 7.55 -9.35 -10.19
N ARG A 123 8.57 -9.33 -11.04
CA ARG A 123 9.97 -9.51 -10.61
C ARG A 123 10.44 -8.42 -9.67
N ILE A 124 10.02 -7.19 -9.94
CA ILE A 124 10.39 -6.05 -9.10
C ILE A 124 9.74 -6.18 -7.73
N VAL A 125 8.44 -6.49 -7.70
CA VAL A 125 7.72 -6.69 -6.45
C VAL A 125 8.36 -7.82 -5.65
N ASP A 126 8.67 -8.95 -6.29
CA ASP A 126 9.28 -10.10 -5.62
C ASP A 126 10.62 -9.74 -4.98
N LYS A 127 11.41 -8.88 -5.61
CA LYS A 127 12.68 -8.40 -5.04
C LYS A 127 12.47 -7.45 -3.87
N VAL A 128 11.48 -6.56 -3.97
CA VAL A 128 11.19 -5.58 -2.90
C VAL A 128 10.73 -6.30 -1.63
N VAL A 129 9.87 -7.29 -1.76
CA VAL A 129 9.31 -8.02 -0.62
C VAL A 129 10.08 -9.28 -0.24
N ASP A 130 11.24 -9.52 -0.86
CA ASP A 130 12.05 -10.70 -0.57
C ASP A 130 12.35 -10.83 0.93
N GLY A 131 12.10 -12.02 1.48
CA GLY A 131 12.27 -12.29 2.89
C GLY A 131 11.07 -11.94 3.78
N LEU A 132 10.06 -11.28 3.25
CA LEU A 132 8.85 -10.97 4.01
C LEU A 132 7.84 -12.10 3.92
N ARG A 133 7.00 -12.19 4.96
CA ARG A 133 5.91 -13.16 5.01
C ARG A 133 4.58 -12.50 4.67
N PHE A 134 3.66 -13.27 4.12
CA PHE A 134 2.29 -12.83 4.04
C PHE A 134 1.74 -12.57 5.44
N HIS A 135 0.87 -11.60 5.55
CA HIS A 135 0.21 -11.28 6.81
C HIS A 135 -0.71 -12.43 7.21
N ALA A 136 -0.58 -12.86 8.47
CA ALA A 136 -1.42 -13.93 9.01
C ALA A 136 -2.88 -13.50 9.16
#